data_f06639b0c714a2c3aebc0b803c1e7103
#
_entry.id   f06639b0c714a2c3aebc0b803c1e7103
#
_cell.length_a   1.000
_cell.length_b   1.000
_cell.length_c   1.000
_cell.angle_alpha   90.00
_cell.angle_beta   90.00
_cell.angle_gamma   90.00
#
_symmetry.space_group_name_H-M   'P 1'
#
loop_
_entity.id
_entity.type
_entity.pdbx_description
1 polymer ?
#
loop_
_entity_poly.entity_id
_entity_poly.type
_entity_poly.pdbx_seq_one_letter_code
_entity_poly.pdbx_strand_id
1 'polypeptide(L)'
;MNGTLDELPIEVQQGGIVTRYAEWGDMAVRFARVPAGTDMSPVLEGLPGDRCPSPHWGLVLEGAVRLTDADGAEETTTAGQAYYWPAGHTARMDEDTVFLEIGPVAAMRQFSDHAKAKFA
;
A
#
# COMPACT_ATOMS: atom_id res chain seq x y z
N MET A 1 1.86 15.56 15.13
CA MET A 1 2.26 14.15 15.20
C MET A 1 3.25 13.88 14.09
N ASN A 2 4.24 13.09 14.36
CA ASN A 2 5.20 12.67 13.36
C ASN A 2 5.81 11.32 13.76
N GLY A 3 6.56 10.74 12.87
CA GLY A 3 7.29 9.52 13.12
C GLY A 3 8.13 9.17 11.91
N THR A 4 9.29 8.56 12.15
CA THR A 4 10.09 8.00 11.07
C THR A 4 9.51 6.66 10.65
N LEU A 5 9.96 6.16 9.50
CA LEU A 5 9.61 4.82 9.01
C LEU A 5 9.74 3.76 10.12
N ASP A 6 10.83 3.81 10.90
CA ASP A 6 11.12 2.79 11.90
C ASP A 6 10.37 3.01 13.23
N GLU A 7 9.72 4.15 13.43
CA GLU A 7 8.99 4.48 14.65
C GLU A 7 7.51 4.13 14.57
N LEU A 8 6.93 4.04 13.38
CA LEU A 8 5.52 3.71 13.24
C LEU A 8 5.28 2.23 13.57
N PRO A 9 4.11 1.89 14.12
CA PRO A 9 3.79 0.50 14.45
C PRO A 9 3.82 -0.42 13.23
N ILE A 10 4.35 -1.63 13.43
CA ILE A 10 4.33 -2.66 12.38
C ILE A 10 2.90 -3.11 12.15
N GLU A 11 2.48 -3.15 10.89
CA GLU A 11 1.19 -3.66 10.45
C GLU A 11 1.33 -5.09 9.93
N VAL A 12 2.26 -5.29 8.99
CA VAL A 12 2.56 -6.59 8.39
C VAL A 12 4.08 -6.77 8.34
N GLN A 13 4.54 -7.96 8.69
CA GLN A 13 5.94 -8.34 8.56
C GLN A 13 6.02 -9.81 8.19
N GLN A 14 6.11 -10.10 6.89
CA GLN A 14 6.14 -11.47 6.39
C GLN A 14 6.72 -11.52 4.97
N GLY A 15 7.59 -12.50 4.73
CA GLY A 15 8.10 -12.74 3.38
C GLY A 15 8.91 -11.59 2.79
N GLY A 16 9.55 -10.78 3.65
CA GLY A 16 10.27 -9.59 3.22
C GLY A 16 9.40 -8.34 3.09
N ILE A 17 8.08 -8.49 3.16
CA ILE A 17 7.16 -7.35 3.20
C ILE A 17 7.14 -6.81 4.62
N VAL A 18 7.39 -5.51 4.77
CA VAL A 18 7.25 -4.81 6.04
C VAL A 18 6.41 -3.57 5.79
N THR A 19 5.26 -3.50 6.44
CA THR A 19 4.45 -2.29 6.41
C THR A 19 4.27 -1.75 7.82
N ARG A 20 4.22 -0.43 7.92
CA ARG A 20 4.01 0.30 9.17
C ARG A 20 2.86 1.26 8.96
N TYR A 21 2.04 1.42 9.99
CA TYR A 21 0.75 2.05 9.84
C TYR A 21 0.39 2.86 11.08
N ALA A 22 -0.17 4.04 10.85
CA ALA A 22 -0.71 4.86 11.93
C ALA A 22 -1.93 5.64 11.43
N GLU A 23 -2.86 5.88 12.34
CA GLU A 23 -4.04 6.70 12.07
C GLU A 23 -3.88 8.03 12.79
N TRP A 24 -3.90 9.13 12.03
CA TRP A 24 -3.74 10.47 12.53
C TRP A 24 -4.92 11.33 12.12
N GLY A 25 -5.86 11.59 13.05
CA GLY A 25 -7.08 12.30 12.71
C GLY A 25 -7.93 11.51 11.72
N ASP A 26 -8.32 12.13 10.62
CA ASP A 26 -9.18 11.51 9.60
C ASP A 26 -8.40 10.75 8.51
N MET A 27 -7.08 10.80 8.56
CA MET A 27 -6.19 10.19 7.58
C MET A 27 -5.29 9.16 8.23
N ALA A 28 -4.99 8.12 7.49
CA ALA A 28 -4.00 7.13 7.89
C ALA A 28 -2.76 7.26 7.02
N VAL A 29 -1.62 6.90 7.59
CA VAL A 29 -0.33 6.87 6.89
C VAL A 29 0.24 5.45 6.93
N ARG A 30 0.79 5.02 5.81
CA ARG A 30 1.50 3.74 5.71
C ARG A 30 2.83 3.93 5.03
N PHE A 31 3.88 3.39 5.65
CA PHE A 31 5.14 3.11 4.99
C PHE A 31 5.17 1.64 4.59
N ALA A 32 5.60 1.37 3.37
CA ALA A 32 5.71 -0.01 2.88
C ALA A 32 7.10 -0.26 2.30
N ARG A 33 7.68 -1.39 2.68
CA ARG A 33 8.90 -1.93 2.10
C ARG A 33 8.53 -3.29 1.53
N VAL A 34 8.68 -3.43 0.21
CA VAL A 34 8.18 -4.59 -0.54
C VAL A 34 9.29 -5.13 -1.44
N PRO A 35 9.60 -6.43 -1.37
CA PRO A 35 10.66 -7.02 -2.19
C PRO A 35 10.26 -7.13 -3.66
N ALA A 36 11.27 -7.16 -4.53
CA ALA A 36 11.11 -7.42 -5.96
C ALA A 36 10.29 -8.69 -6.22
N GLY A 37 9.44 -8.65 -7.22
CA GLY A 37 8.62 -9.79 -7.62
C GLY A 37 7.33 -9.96 -6.84
N THR A 38 6.97 -9.00 -6.00
CA THR A 38 5.73 -9.07 -5.23
C THR A 38 4.54 -8.65 -6.07
N ASP A 39 3.51 -9.52 -6.07
CA ASP A 39 2.19 -9.24 -6.62
C ASP A 39 1.23 -9.12 -5.43
N MET A 40 0.54 -8.00 -5.34
CA MET A 40 -0.39 -7.74 -4.23
C MET A 40 -1.74 -8.42 -4.41
N SER A 41 -2.03 -8.99 -5.57
CA SER A 41 -3.34 -9.62 -5.84
C SER A 41 -3.74 -10.68 -4.82
N PRO A 42 -2.86 -11.58 -4.36
CA PRO A 42 -3.22 -12.55 -3.32
C PRO A 42 -3.63 -11.92 -2.00
N VAL A 43 -3.02 -10.80 -1.63
CA VAL A 43 -3.36 -10.08 -0.38
C VAL A 43 -4.74 -9.43 -0.51
N LEU A 44 -5.08 -8.97 -1.69
CA LEU A 44 -6.33 -8.26 -1.96
C LEU A 44 -7.53 -9.19 -2.14
N GLU A 45 -7.28 -10.48 -2.32
CA GLU A 45 -8.35 -11.47 -2.49
C GLU A 45 -9.26 -11.49 -1.26
N GLY A 46 -10.57 -11.36 -1.50
CA GLY A 46 -11.59 -11.28 -0.45
C GLY A 46 -12.07 -9.86 -0.13
N LEU A 47 -11.33 -8.85 -0.57
CA LEU A 47 -11.82 -7.47 -0.56
C LEU A 47 -12.80 -7.25 -1.73
N PRO A 48 -13.63 -6.19 -1.71
CA PRO A 48 -14.58 -5.94 -2.80
C PRO A 48 -13.90 -5.92 -4.17
N GLY A 49 -14.31 -6.81 -5.05
CA GLY A 49 -13.72 -6.97 -6.38
C GLY A 49 -12.28 -7.46 -6.39
N ASP A 50 -11.78 -7.99 -5.26
CA ASP A 50 -10.40 -8.42 -5.07
C ASP A 50 -9.39 -7.29 -5.33
N ARG A 51 -9.76 -6.08 -4.96
CA ARG A 51 -8.99 -4.85 -5.17
C ARG A 51 -8.91 -4.04 -3.89
N CYS A 52 -7.94 -3.12 -3.84
CA CYS A 52 -7.80 -2.23 -2.70
C CYS A 52 -8.96 -1.22 -2.67
N PRO A 53 -9.73 -1.16 -1.57
CA PRO A 53 -10.88 -0.26 -1.49
C PRO A 53 -10.49 1.18 -1.18
N SER A 54 -9.23 1.46 -0.86
CA SER A 54 -8.82 2.79 -0.46
C SER A 54 -8.16 3.56 -1.59
N PRO A 55 -8.55 4.82 -1.82
CA PRO A 55 -7.69 5.71 -2.58
C PRO A 55 -6.44 6.03 -1.77
N HIS A 56 -5.33 6.28 -2.45
CA HIS A 56 -4.06 6.64 -1.82
C HIS A 56 -3.44 7.84 -2.52
N TRP A 57 -2.87 8.72 -1.72
CA TRP A 57 -1.96 9.77 -2.14
C TRP A 57 -0.61 9.45 -1.52
N GLY A 58 0.47 9.64 -2.22
CA GLY A 58 1.76 9.32 -1.64
C GLY A 58 2.95 9.64 -2.51
N LEU A 59 4.06 8.98 -2.16
CA LEU A 59 5.35 9.18 -2.79
C LEU A 59 6.10 7.85 -2.83
N VAL A 60 6.61 7.48 -4.00
CA VAL A 60 7.54 6.35 -4.10
C VAL A 60 8.94 6.86 -3.74
N LEU A 61 9.56 6.24 -2.76
CA LEU A 61 10.88 6.63 -2.25
C LEU A 61 12.01 5.86 -2.94
N GLU A 62 11.79 4.57 -3.20
CA GLU A 62 12.73 3.69 -3.89
C GLU A 62 11.95 2.72 -4.76
N GLY A 63 12.53 2.34 -5.90
CA GLY A 63 11.94 1.34 -6.78
C GLY A 63 10.81 1.87 -7.65
N ALA A 64 9.81 1.02 -7.90
CA ALA A 64 8.69 1.34 -8.76
C ALA A 64 7.47 0.50 -8.42
N VAL A 65 6.29 1.09 -8.57
CA VAL A 65 5.01 0.41 -8.42
C VAL A 65 4.27 0.40 -9.75
N ARG A 66 3.90 -0.77 -10.21
CA ARG A 66 3.04 -0.94 -11.38
C ARG A 66 1.62 -1.15 -10.91
N LEU A 67 0.78 -0.16 -11.14
CA LEU A 67 -0.61 -0.13 -10.69
C LEU A 67 -1.54 -0.54 -11.83
N THR A 68 -2.56 -1.33 -11.52
CA THR A 68 -3.65 -1.63 -12.45
C THR A 68 -4.95 -1.13 -11.84
N ASP A 69 -5.68 -0.29 -12.55
CA ASP A 69 -6.95 0.25 -12.07
C ASP A 69 -8.13 -0.68 -12.38
N ALA A 70 -9.34 -0.26 -11.98
CA ALA A 70 -10.55 -1.05 -12.15
C ALA A 70 -10.89 -1.32 -13.62
N ASP A 71 -10.44 -0.49 -14.54
CA ASP A 71 -10.67 -0.63 -15.97
C ASP A 71 -9.57 -1.44 -16.67
N GLY A 72 -8.56 -1.88 -15.93
CA GLY A 72 -7.43 -2.62 -16.47
C GLY A 72 -6.31 -1.75 -17.03
N ALA A 73 -6.40 -0.43 -16.90
CA ALA A 73 -5.34 0.47 -17.31
C ALA A 73 -4.17 0.39 -16.31
N GLU A 74 -2.96 0.43 -16.84
CA GLU A 74 -1.74 0.36 -16.04
C GLU A 74 -1.04 1.70 -15.97
N GLU A 75 -0.44 1.98 -14.81
CA GLU A 75 0.39 3.16 -14.56
C GLU A 75 1.58 2.71 -13.74
N THR A 76 2.78 3.17 -14.12
CA THR A 76 3.98 2.91 -13.34
C THR A 76 4.42 4.20 -12.64
N THR A 77 4.56 4.12 -11.31
CA THR A 77 5.08 5.19 -10.48
C THR A 77 6.49 4.81 -10.04
N THR A 78 7.47 5.69 -10.30
CA THR A 78 8.88 5.45 -9.99
C THR A 78 9.37 6.34 -8.85
N ALA A 79 10.55 6.01 -8.32
CA ALA A 79 11.17 6.73 -7.20
C ALA A 79 11.21 8.24 -7.46
N GLY A 80 10.81 9.02 -6.45
CA GLY A 80 10.74 10.47 -6.50
C GLY A 80 9.43 11.01 -7.04
N GLN A 81 8.51 10.16 -7.50
CA GLN A 81 7.21 10.61 -8.00
C GLN A 81 6.15 10.57 -6.91
N ALA A 82 5.40 11.66 -6.79
CA ALA A 82 4.16 11.69 -6.05
C ALA A 82 3.07 11.03 -6.88
N TYR A 83 2.06 10.47 -6.22
CA TYR A 83 1.02 9.76 -6.93
C TYR A 83 -0.36 9.96 -6.30
N TYR A 84 -1.38 9.67 -7.09
CA TYR A 84 -2.73 9.40 -6.63
C TYR A 84 -3.18 8.09 -7.27
N TRP A 85 -3.54 7.12 -6.44
CA TRP A 85 -4.10 5.85 -6.88
C TRP A 85 -5.57 5.78 -6.47
N PRO A 86 -6.50 5.78 -7.43
CA PRO A 86 -7.92 5.68 -7.11
C PRO A 86 -8.25 4.35 -6.42
N ALA A 87 -9.34 4.32 -5.67
CA ALA A 87 -9.86 3.09 -5.11
C ALA A 87 -10.14 2.06 -6.21
N GLY A 88 -10.00 0.77 -5.90
CA GLY A 88 -10.24 -0.30 -6.84
C GLY A 88 -9.03 -0.69 -7.67
N HIS A 89 -7.83 -0.50 -7.14
CA HIS A 89 -6.58 -0.85 -7.82
C HIS A 89 -5.96 -2.14 -7.28
N THR A 90 -5.06 -2.72 -8.09
CA THR A 90 -4.08 -3.72 -7.68
C THR A 90 -2.68 -3.18 -7.97
N ALA A 91 -1.66 -3.78 -7.37
CA ALA A 91 -0.29 -3.32 -7.54
C ALA A 91 0.68 -4.48 -7.64
N ARG A 92 1.76 -4.25 -8.41
CA ARG A 92 2.86 -5.18 -8.55
C ARG A 92 4.19 -4.42 -8.51
N MET A 93 5.17 -4.98 -7.82
CA MET A 93 6.51 -4.42 -7.69
C MET A 93 7.51 -5.37 -8.34
N ASP A 94 8.12 -4.94 -9.44
CA ASP A 94 9.11 -5.75 -10.15
C ASP A 94 10.53 -5.59 -9.59
N GLU A 95 10.74 -4.59 -8.73
CA GLU A 95 12.01 -4.32 -8.03
C GLU A 95 11.74 -4.02 -6.57
N ASP A 96 12.79 -4.04 -5.74
CA ASP A 96 12.68 -3.65 -4.32
C ASP A 96 12.13 -2.24 -4.22
N THR A 97 11.04 -2.07 -3.49
CA THR A 97 10.27 -0.82 -3.48
C THR A 97 10.01 -0.34 -2.05
N VAL A 98 10.14 0.97 -1.86
CA VAL A 98 9.74 1.65 -0.63
C VAL A 98 8.83 2.81 -1.00
N PHE A 99 7.68 2.89 -0.36
CA PHE A 99 6.75 3.97 -0.62
C PHE A 99 5.98 4.39 0.63
N LEU A 100 5.52 5.63 0.59
CA LEU A 100 4.63 6.23 1.58
C LEU A 100 3.27 6.41 0.94
N GLU A 101 2.22 6.01 1.65
CA GLU A 101 0.86 6.31 1.22
C GLU A 101 0.05 6.91 2.35
N ILE A 102 -0.90 7.76 1.98
CA ILE A 102 -1.83 8.43 2.87
C ILE A 102 -3.23 8.27 2.29
N GLY A 103 -4.20 7.98 3.13
CA GLY A 103 -5.58 7.83 2.69
C GLY A 103 -6.58 7.98 3.81
N PRO A 104 -7.89 7.98 3.48
CA PRO A 104 -8.95 8.10 4.48
C PRO A 104 -8.92 6.92 5.46
N VAL A 105 -9.05 7.21 6.76
CA VAL A 105 -8.95 6.19 7.81
C VAL A 105 -9.88 5.01 7.57
N ALA A 106 -11.15 5.25 7.24
CA ALA A 106 -12.12 4.16 7.09
C ALA A 106 -11.70 3.14 6.03
N ALA A 107 -11.32 3.62 4.84
CA ALA A 107 -10.91 2.75 3.74
C ALA A 107 -9.53 2.11 3.98
N MET A 108 -8.60 2.88 4.54
CA MET A 108 -7.26 2.38 4.89
C MET A 108 -7.35 1.29 5.95
N ARG A 109 -8.21 1.46 6.94
CA ARG A 109 -8.45 0.47 8.01
C ARG A 109 -9.05 -0.81 7.46
N GLN A 110 -9.97 -0.71 6.50
CA GLN A 110 -10.55 -1.89 5.85
C GLN A 110 -9.47 -2.76 5.22
N PHE A 111 -8.56 -2.15 4.49
CA PHE A 111 -7.41 -2.88 3.94
C PHE A 111 -6.50 -3.42 5.04
N SER A 112 -6.17 -2.59 6.03
CA SER A 112 -5.27 -2.97 7.13
C SER A 112 -5.77 -4.21 7.87
N ASP A 113 -7.04 -4.22 8.26
CA ASP A 113 -7.65 -5.33 8.97
C ASP A 113 -7.64 -6.60 8.12
N HIS A 114 -7.94 -6.47 6.83
CA HIS A 114 -7.92 -7.59 5.88
C HIS A 114 -6.51 -8.15 5.71
N ALA A 115 -5.51 -7.30 5.51
CA ALA A 115 -4.13 -7.73 5.33
C ALA A 115 -3.58 -8.41 6.59
N LYS A 116 -3.85 -7.87 7.76
CA LYS A 116 -3.45 -8.48 9.04
C LYS A 116 -4.04 -9.89 9.18
N ALA A 117 -5.31 -10.08 8.83
CA ALA A 117 -5.96 -11.38 8.86
C ALA A 117 -5.33 -12.38 7.88
N LYS A 118 -4.98 -11.92 6.69
CA LYS A 118 -4.32 -12.75 5.66
C LYS A 118 -2.93 -13.21 6.10
N PHE A 119 -2.19 -12.37 6.81
CA PHE A 119 -0.82 -12.65 7.25
C PHE A 119 -0.75 -13.14 8.69
N ALA A 120 -1.89 -13.38 9.33
CA ALA A 120 -1.93 -13.92 10.71
C ALA A 120 -1.46 -15.37 10.77
#